data_c3418b42ce9183da2e19a12f8300fef2
#
_entry.id   c3418b42ce9183da2e19a12f8300fef2
#
_cell.length_a   1.000
_cell.length_b   1.000
_cell.length_c   1.000
_cell.angle_alpha   90.00
_cell.angle_beta   90.00
_cell.angle_gamma   90.00
#
_symmetry.space_group_name_H-M   'P 1'
#
loop_
_entity.id
_entity.type
_entity.pdbx_description
1 polymer ?
#
loop_
_entity_poly.entity_id
_entity_poly.type
_entity_poly.pdbx_seq_one_letter_code
_entity_poly.pdbx_strand_id
1 'polypeptide(L)'
;MPTAQLDFEKNIASWWREVKDDFWGDVKQETLKLVKTLMEASMHEELVVYTQAQWHERTGQVRPYRNGGYTRALSTELGLLPELRVPRTRDGHFRPTVLPRYQRRQAAVNGLLQDVFLAGVSTRRVGEVVQPLLGVRWSATTISTVTKALDAAVHRFHRRTLLDEYQVLFLDGVTMRVKDALGVKKRLVLVAYGLTVFGQRVLLSFRQAPSESAT
;
A
#
# COMPACT_ATOMS: atom_id res chain seq x y z
N MET A 1 -14.27 -24.68 23.57
CA MET A 1 -13.27 -23.59 23.55
C MET A 1 -13.86 -22.41 24.27
N PRO A 2 -13.26 -21.84 25.32
CA PRO A 2 -13.76 -20.58 25.82
C PRO A 2 -13.54 -19.54 24.73
N THR A 3 -14.62 -19.03 24.18
CA THR A 3 -14.65 -17.76 23.46
C THR A 3 -13.95 -16.77 24.38
N ALA A 4 -12.80 -16.26 23.97
CA ALA A 4 -12.22 -15.09 24.60
C ALA A 4 -13.20 -13.95 24.35
N GLN A 5 -14.23 -13.87 25.15
CA GLN A 5 -14.98 -12.65 25.35
C GLN A 5 -13.93 -11.67 25.85
N LEU A 6 -13.48 -10.82 24.94
CA LEU A 6 -12.69 -9.65 25.28
C LEU A 6 -13.54 -8.91 26.32
N ASP A 7 -13.15 -9.00 27.58
CA ASP A 7 -13.79 -8.29 28.69
C ASP A 7 -13.34 -6.81 28.54
N PHE A 8 -13.91 -6.19 27.50
CA PHE A 8 -13.51 -4.88 26.98
C PHE A 8 -13.67 -3.81 28.07
N GLU A 9 -14.73 -3.93 28.90
CA GLU A 9 -15.01 -2.95 29.95
C GLU A 9 -14.01 -3.01 31.10
N LYS A 10 -13.59 -4.19 31.53
CA LYS A 10 -12.56 -4.34 32.58
C LYS A 10 -11.19 -3.90 32.10
N ASN A 11 -10.86 -4.16 30.83
CA ASN A 11 -9.63 -3.70 30.22
C ASN A 11 -9.61 -2.18 30.05
N ILE A 12 -10.72 -1.52 29.70
CA ILE A 12 -10.77 -0.06 29.57
C ILE A 12 -10.53 0.62 30.93
N ALA A 13 -11.12 0.11 32.01
CA ALA A 13 -10.97 0.75 33.33
C ALA A 13 -9.55 0.61 33.90
N SER A 14 -8.85 -0.49 33.63
CA SER A 14 -7.43 -0.65 34.01
C SER A 14 -6.54 0.23 33.15
N TRP A 15 -6.73 0.19 31.84
CA TRP A 15 -5.99 0.97 30.88
C TRP A 15 -6.11 2.49 31.12
N TRP A 16 -7.33 2.99 31.42
CA TRP A 16 -7.55 4.40 31.74
C TRP A 16 -6.74 4.91 32.92
N ARG A 17 -6.39 4.06 33.87
CA ARG A 17 -5.56 4.43 35.02
C ARG A 17 -4.07 4.54 34.67
N GLU A 18 -3.63 3.91 33.60
CA GLU A 18 -2.26 3.86 33.13
C GLU A 18 -1.95 4.92 32.07
N VAL A 19 -3.00 5.39 31.36
CA VAL A 19 -2.88 6.45 30.34
C VAL A 19 -2.60 7.78 31.02
N LYS A 20 -1.37 8.26 30.94
CA LYS A 20 -0.94 9.47 31.65
C LYS A 20 -0.60 10.64 30.72
N ASP A 21 0.21 10.44 29.69
CA ASP A 21 0.83 11.54 28.95
C ASP A 21 0.62 11.52 27.43
N ASP A 22 0.31 10.38 26.82
CA ASP A 22 0.07 10.27 25.37
C ASP A 22 -1.11 9.33 25.04
N PHE A 23 -2.32 9.82 25.33
CA PHE A 23 -3.56 9.09 25.06
C PHE A 23 -3.64 8.53 23.63
N TRP A 24 -3.32 9.34 22.62
CA TRP A 24 -3.43 8.91 21.22
C TRP A 24 -2.35 7.91 20.82
N GLY A 25 -1.16 8.01 21.40
CA GLY A 25 -0.10 7.04 21.22
C GLY A 25 -0.48 5.67 21.79
N ASP A 26 -1.06 5.67 22.99
CA ASP A 26 -1.52 4.45 23.66
C ASP A 26 -2.69 3.80 22.93
N VAL A 27 -3.70 4.59 22.50
CA VAL A 27 -4.80 4.11 21.65
C VAL A 27 -4.27 3.46 20.38
N LYS A 28 -3.31 4.10 19.71
CA LYS A 28 -2.70 3.57 18.50
C LYS A 28 -2.00 2.24 18.76
N GLN A 29 -1.24 2.13 19.84
CA GLN A 29 -0.54 0.89 20.19
C GLN A 29 -1.50 -0.25 20.52
N GLU A 30 -2.53 0.01 21.33
CA GLU A 30 -3.54 -1.01 21.65
C GLU A 30 -4.33 -1.45 20.40
N THR A 31 -4.65 -0.51 19.51
CA THR A 31 -5.27 -0.83 18.21
C THR A 31 -4.37 -1.73 17.37
N LEU A 32 -3.06 -1.45 17.30
CA LEU A 32 -2.11 -2.29 16.57
C LEU A 32 -2.00 -3.70 17.17
N LYS A 33 -2.00 -3.82 18.51
CA LYS A 33 -2.02 -5.13 19.20
C LYS A 33 -3.30 -5.91 18.86
N LEU A 34 -4.46 -5.25 18.90
CA LEU A 34 -5.74 -5.86 18.56
C LEU A 34 -5.74 -6.35 17.10
N VAL A 35 -5.32 -5.51 16.15
CA VAL A 35 -5.24 -5.88 14.74
C VAL A 35 -4.30 -7.07 14.54
N LYS A 36 -3.12 -7.08 15.20
CA LYS A 36 -2.20 -8.22 15.16
C LYS A 36 -2.88 -9.50 15.64
N THR A 37 -3.55 -9.45 16.79
CA THR A 37 -4.25 -10.60 17.37
C THR A 37 -5.34 -11.13 16.44
N LEU A 38 -6.15 -10.24 15.87
CA LEU A 38 -7.21 -10.62 14.92
C LEU A 38 -6.64 -11.25 13.65
N MET A 39 -5.55 -10.70 13.10
CA MET A 39 -4.89 -11.28 11.92
C MET A 39 -4.31 -12.67 12.22
N GLU A 40 -3.63 -12.84 13.34
CA GLU A 40 -3.06 -14.13 13.75
C GLU A 40 -4.15 -15.16 14.01
N ALA A 41 -5.24 -14.78 14.65
CA ALA A 41 -6.41 -15.65 14.88
C ALA A 41 -7.06 -16.06 13.54
N SER A 42 -7.30 -15.11 12.65
CA SER A 42 -7.86 -15.39 11.32
C SER A 42 -6.98 -16.37 10.52
N MET A 43 -5.67 -16.13 10.47
CA MET A 43 -4.74 -17.06 9.79
C MET A 43 -4.74 -18.45 10.44
N HIS A 44 -4.99 -18.53 11.74
CA HIS A 44 -5.07 -19.79 12.47
C HIS A 44 -6.33 -20.58 12.10
N GLU A 45 -7.49 -19.91 12.06
CA GLU A 45 -8.74 -20.52 11.61
C GLU A 45 -8.66 -20.97 10.14
N GLU A 46 -8.09 -20.15 9.26
CA GLU A 46 -7.85 -20.57 7.88
C GLU A 46 -6.97 -21.83 7.80
N LEU A 47 -5.95 -21.94 8.68
CA LEU A 47 -5.10 -23.12 8.75
C LEU A 47 -5.87 -24.35 9.25
N VAL A 48 -6.79 -24.20 10.22
CA VAL A 48 -7.67 -25.30 10.69
C VAL A 48 -8.51 -25.80 9.54
N VAL A 49 -9.14 -24.93 8.79
CA VAL A 49 -9.94 -25.28 7.61
C VAL A 49 -9.08 -25.98 6.55
N TYR A 50 -7.89 -25.45 6.25
CA TYR A 50 -6.97 -26.04 5.26
C TYR A 50 -6.48 -27.44 5.66
N THR A 51 -6.10 -27.62 6.91
CA THR A 51 -5.59 -28.90 7.41
C THR A 51 -6.68 -29.89 7.80
N GLN A 52 -7.94 -29.46 7.87
CA GLN A 52 -9.08 -30.24 8.36
C GLN A 52 -8.80 -30.89 9.72
N ALA A 53 -8.04 -30.20 10.59
CA ALA A 53 -7.64 -30.69 11.89
C ALA A 53 -7.54 -29.61 12.93
N GLN A 54 -8.06 -29.91 14.10
CA GLN A 54 -7.80 -29.12 15.31
C GLN A 54 -6.34 -29.26 15.79
N TRP A 55 -5.98 -28.42 16.74
CA TRP A 55 -4.64 -28.48 17.34
C TRP A 55 -4.45 -29.83 18.07
N HIS A 56 -3.34 -30.50 17.81
CA HIS A 56 -2.99 -31.83 18.35
C HIS A 56 -3.89 -33.00 17.91
N GLU A 57 -4.81 -32.81 17.00
CA GLU A 57 -5.66 -33.88 16.49
C GLU A 57 -4.88 -34.81 15.56
N ARG A 58 -4.88 -36.12 15.87
CA ARG A 58 -4.31 -37.16 15.00
C ARG A 58 -5.44 -37.87 14.27
N THR A 59 -5.48 -37.78 12.97
CA THR A 59 -6.40 -38.55 12.12
C THR A 59 -5.58 -39.44 11.19
N GLY A 60 -6.10 -40.63 10.89
CA GLY A 60 -5.44 -41.60 10.01
C GLY A 60 -5.45 -41.26 8.51
N GLN A 61 -5.98 -40.09 8.13
CA GLN A 61 -6.08 -39.68 6.73
C GLN A 61 -4.83 -38.90 6.28
N VAL A 62 -4.47 -39.05 5.00
CA VAL A 62 -3.40 -38.25 4.37
C VAL A 62 -3.91 -36.82 4.17
N ARG A 63 -3.29 -35.88 4.84
CA ARG A 63 -3.65 -34.46 4.80
C ARG A 63 -2.43 -33.56 5.01
N PRO A 64 -2.53 -32.24 4.71
CA PRO A 64 -1.47 -31.32 5.00
C PRO A 64 -1.18 -31.24 6.50
N TYR A 65 0.10 -31.31 6.88
CA TYR A 65 0.54 -31.18 8.26
C TYR A 65 1.00 -29.76 8.56
N ARG A 66 0.70 -29.29 9.75
CA ARG A 66 1.24 -28.02 10.29
C ARG A 66 2.75 -28.12 10.41
N ASN A 67 3.44 -27.02 10.12
CA ASN A 67 4.92 -26.94 10.19
C ASN A 67 5.34 -25.65 10.92
N GLY A 68 4.79 -25.42 12.10
CA GLY A 68 5.06 -24.23 12.89
C GLY A 68 4.66 -22.93 12.18
N GLY A 69 5.46 -21.90 12.32
CA GLY A 69 5.22 -20.58 11.72
C GLY A 69 6.53 -19.82 11.56
N TYR A 70 6.42 -18.63 10.98
CA TYR A 70 7.52 -17.65 10.93
C TYR A 70 6.98 -16.28 11.27
N THR A 71 7.85 -15.40 11.70
CA THR A 71 7.49 -14.02 12.01
C THR A 71 7.89 -13.10 10.84
N ARG A 72 7.07 -12.06 10.65
CA ARG A 72 7.37 -11.00 9.69
C ARG A 72 6.72 -9.68 10.12
N ALA A 73 7.24 -8.58 9.62
CA ALA A 73 6.60 -7.29 9.77
C ALA A 73 5.63 -7.00 8.62
N LEU A 74 4.55 -6.28 8.94
CA LEU A 74 3.59 -5.74 7.98
C LEU A 74 3.33 -4.26 8.28
N SER A 75 3.53 -3.41 7.28
CA SER A 75 3.16 -2.00 7.38
C SER A 75 1.71 -1.82 6.98
N THR A 76 0.94 -1.22 7.87
CA THR A 76 -0.48 -0.92 7.72
C THR A 76 -0.72 0.58 7.76
N GLU A 77 -1.91 1.04 7.43
CA GLU A 77 -2.32 2.44 7.59
C GLU A 77 -2.24 2.91 9.05
N LEU A 78 -2.45 2.00 9.99
CA LEU A 78 -2.38 2.29 11.43
C LEU A 78 -0.95 2.37 11.94
N GLY A 79 0.01 1.80 11.20
CA GLY A 79 1.42 1.72 11.57
C GLY A 79 2.05 0.37 11.26
N LEU A 80 3.22 0.13 11.85
CA LEU A 80 3.96 -1.12 11.69
C LEU A 80 3.41 -2.18 12.67
N LEU A 81 3.06 -3.34 12.14
CA LEU A 81 2.85 -4.58 12.91
C LEU A 81 4.17 -5.36 12.89
N PRO A 82 4.96 -5.30 13.95
CA PRO A 82 6.16 -6.11 14.06
C PRO A 82 5.78 -7.56 14.41
N GLU A 83 6.64 -8.50 14.05
CA GLU A 83 6.57 -9.89 14.52
C GLU A 83 5.20 -10.57 14.36
N LEU A 84 4.50 -10.30 13.25
CA LEU A 84 3.27 -11.00 12.90
C LEU A 84 3.59 -12.48 12.65
N ARG A 85 2.99 -13.37 13.41
CA ARG A 85 3.16 -14.82 13.29
C ARG A 85 2.34 -15.38 12.15
N VAL A 86 3.01 -15.93 11.15
CA VAL A 86 2.37 -16.53 9.97
C VAL A 86 2.52 -18.04 10.03
N PRO A 87 1.42 -18.80 10.10
CA PRO A 87 1.50 -20.24 10.16
C PRO A 87 1.94 -20.85 8.81
N ARG A 88 2.55 -22.03 8.87
CA ARG A 88 3.00 -22.79 7.70
C ARG A 88 2.54 -24.23 7.76
N THR A 89 2.42 -24.86 6.58
CA THR A 89 2.21 -26.28 6.41
C THR A 89 3.47 -26.95 5.85
N ARG A 90 3.60 -28.24 6.05
CA ARG A 90 4.77 -29.03 5.57
C ARG A 90 4.83 -29.08 4.06
N ASP A 91 3.69 -29.12 3.38
CA ASP A 91 3.59 -29.08 1.92
C ASP A 91 3.91 -27.70 1.32
N GLY A 92 3.95 -26.65 2.16
CA GLY A 92 4.27 -25.30 1.74
C GLY A 92 3.22 -24.63 0.85
N HIS A 93 2.03 -25.19 0.70
CA HIS A 93 0.97 -24.65 -0.17
C HIS A 93 -0.01 -23.74 0.55
N PHE A 94 -0.11 -23.82 1.87
CA PHE A 94 -0.98 -22.93 2.63
C PHE A 94 -0.65 -21.45 2.40
N ARG A 95 -1.67 -20.66 2.13
CA ARG A 95 -1.58 -19.20 1.92
C ARG A 95 -2.74 -18.53 2.65
N PRO A 96 -2.48 -17.77 3.73
CA PRO A 96 -3.53 -17.01 4.38
C PRO A 96 -4.14 -15.97 3.44
N THR A 97 -5.44 -15.84 3.45
CA THR A 97 -6.17 -14.85 2.64
C THR A 97 -5.87 -13.42 3.09
N VAL A 98 -5.80 -13.24 4.42
CA VAL A 98 -5.56 -11.92 5.04
C VAL A 98 -4.15 -11.40 4.82
N LEU A 99 -3.20 -12.27 4.39
CA LEU A 99 -1.80 -11.90 4.20
C LEU A 99 -1.21 -12.57 2.95
N PRO A 100 -1.40 -12.01 1.76
CA PRO A 100 -0.82 -12.51 0.53
C PRO A 100 0.70 -12.70 0.61
N ARG A 101 1.19 -13.66 -0.17
CA ARG A 101 2.61 -14.00 -0.22
C ARG A 101 3.44 -12.76 -0.58
N TYR A 102 4.54 -12.55 0.13
CA TYR A 102 5.48 -11.43 -0.06
C TYR A 102 4.91 -10.02 0.20
N GLN A 103 3.66 -9.90 0.61
CA GLN A 103 3.10 -8.60 0.98
C GLN A 103 3.75 -8.08 2.27
N ARG A 104 4.51 -7.00 2.17
CA ARG A 104 5.14 -6.31 3.30
C ARG A 104 4.39 -5.05 3.71
N ARG A 105 3.44 -4.60 2.90
CA ARG A 105 2.65 -3.38 3.07
C ARG A 105 1.23 -3.61 2.60
N GLN A 106 0.28 -2.98 3.25
CA GLN A 106 -1.08 -2.87 2.72
C GLN A 106 -1.08 -2.04 1.42
N ALA A 107 -2.06 -2.29 0.55
CA ALA A 107 -2.22 -1.55 -0.70
C ALA A 107 -2.41 -0.05 -0.47
N ALA A 108 -3.18 0.31 0.56
CA ALA A 108 -3.41 1.69 0.95
C ALA A 108 -2.13 2.44 1.35
N VAL A 109 -1.17 1.78 2.01
CA VAL A 109 0.15 2.35 2.28
C VAL A 109 0.89 2.69 1.00
N ASN A 110 0.81 1.82 -0.02
CA ASN A 110 1.40 2.13 -1.32
C ASN A 110 0.72 3.33 -1.98
N GLY A 111 -0.62 3.42 -1.88
CA GLY A 111 -1.40 4.59 -2.35
C GLY A 111 -0.93 5.88 -1.67
N LEU A 112 -0.86 5.90 -0.34
CA LEU A 112 -0.36 7.05 0.41
C LEU A 112 1.04 7.50 -0.05
N LEU A 113 1.96 6.55 -0.26
CA LEU A 113 3.31 6.86 -0.75
C LEU A 113 3.29 7.49 -2.16
N GLN A 114 2.39 7.01 -3.03
CA GLN A 114 2.19 7.56 -4.38
C GLN A 114 1.58 8.97 -4.32
N ASP A 115 0.58 9.19 -3.48
CA ASP A 115 -0.09 10.49 -3.32
C ASP A 115 0.88 11.56 -2.80
N VAL A 116 1.69 11.23 -1.79
CA VAL A 116 2.72 12.14 -1.26
C VAL A 116 3.77 12.45 -2.34
N PHE A 117 4.13 11.46 -3.17
CA PHE A 117 5.04 11.68 -4.30
C PHE A 117 4.39 12.57 -5.37
N LEU A 118 3.13 12.33 -5.72
CA LEU A 118 2.38 13.15 -6.71
C LEU A 118 2.15 14.57 -6.20
N ALA A 119 2.08 14.77 -4.89
CA ALA A 119 2.04 16.10 -4.27
C ALA A 119 3.39 16.86 -4.38
N GLY A 120 4.38 16.30 -5.07
CA GLY A 120 5.67 16.95 -5.36
C GLY A 120 6.79 16.67 -4.35
N VAL A 121 6.58 15.78 -3.40
CA VAL A 121 7.62 15.41 -2.44
C VAL A 121 8.61 14.45 -3.11
N SER A 122 9.90 14.78 -3.08
CA SER A 122 10.92 13.93 -3.71
C SER A 122 10.98 12.54 -3.06
N THR A 123 11.34 11.51 -3.83
CA THR A 123 11.43 10.11 -3.36
C THR A 123 12.32 9.94 -2.12
N ARG A 124 13.31 10.81 -1.92
CA ARG A 124 14.17 10.80 -0.73
C ARG A 124 13.45 11.31 0.51
N ARG A 125 12.57 12.30 0.35
CA ARG A 125 11.84 12.93 1.46
C ARG A 125 10.51 12.25 1.79
N VAL A 126 9.89 11.54 0.84
CA VAL A 126 8.62 10.81 1.09
C VAL A 126 8.74 9.91 2.32
N GLY A 127 9.85 9.15 2.41
CA GLY A 127 10.08 8.26 3.56
C GLY A 127 10.17 8.98 4.90
N GLU A 128 10.67 10.20 4.92
CA GLU A 128 10.76 11.05 6.13
C GLU A 128 9.40 11.66 6.49
N VAL A 129 8.67 12.14 5.49
CA VAL A 129 7.34 12.77 5.68
C VAL A 129 6.32 11.78 6.23
N VAL A 130 6.34 10.51 5.78
CA VAL A 130 5.38 9.50 6.23
C VAL A 130 5.82 8.74 7.48
N GLN A 131 7.07 8.86 7.90
CA GLN A 131 7.61 8.15 9.06
C GLN A 131 6.84 8.41 10.36
N PRO A 132 6.45 9.66 10.72
CA PRO A 132 5.70 9.92 11.94
C PRO A 132 4.32 9.24 11.94
N LEU A 133 3.69 9.08 10.76
CA LEU A 133 2.37 8.47 10.62
C LEU A 133 2.45 6.95 10.72
N LEU A 134 3.38 6.34 9.97
CA LEU A 134 3.44 4.90 9.78
C LEU A 134 4.46 4.20 10.69
N GLY A 135 5.27 4.96 11.45
CA GLY A 135 6.30 4.40 12.33
C GLY A 135 7.47 3.72 11.59
N VAL A 136 7.55 3.87 10.25
CA VAL A 136 8.58 3.23 9.41
C VAL A 136 9.19 4.25 8.47
N ARG A 137 10.51 4.29 8.42
CA ARG A 137 11.25 5.06 7.39
C ARG A 137 11.49 4.18 6.17
N TRP A 138 11.13 4.68 5.00
CA TRP A 138 11.28 3.97 3.74
C TRP A 138 12.45 4.52 2.94
N SER A 139 13.20 3.61 2.30
CA SER A 139 14.30 4.02 1.41
C SER A 139 13.75 4.65 0.13
N ALA A 140 14.53 5.55 -0.46
CA ALA A 140 14.21 6.15 -1.75
C ALA A 140 13.99 5.09 -2.86
N THR A 141 14.73 3.98 -2.80
CA THR A 141 14.56 2.85 -3.72
C THR A 141 13.18 2.20 -3.57
N THR A 142 12.70 2.01 -2.33
CA THR A 142 11.37 1.48 -2.07
C THR A 142 10.30 2.42 -2.62
N ILE A 143 10.41 3.72 -2.36
CA ILE A 143 9.48 4.72 -2.88
C ILE A 143 9.48 4.70 -4.42
N SER A 144 10.66 4.71 -5.04
CA SER A 144 10.79 4.61 -6.51
C SER A 144 10.13 3.34 -7.08
N THR A 145 10.25 2.21 -6.38
CA THR A 145 9.57 0.97 -6.80
C THR A 145 8.05 1.07 -6.71
N VAL A 146 7.54 1.69 -5.63
CA VAL A 146 6.09 1.90 -5.45
C VAL A 146 5.54 2.87 -6.49
N THR A 147 6.27 3.95 -6.79
CA THR A 147 5.84 4.96 -7.78
C THR A 147 5.90 4.46 -9.22
N LYS A 148 6.71 3.44 -9.53
CA LYS A 148 6.69 2.80 -10.86
C LYS A 148 5.33 2.23 -11.26
N ALA A 149 4.46 1.92 -10.32
CA ALA A 149 3.08 1.52 -10.63
C ALA A 149 2.30 2.63 -11.35
N LEU A 150 2.70 3.90 -11.19
CA LEU A 150 2.12 5.05 -11.89
C LEU A 150 2.41 4.99 -13.40
N ASP A 151 3.52 4.39 -13.83
CA ASP A 151 3.87 4.24 -15.24
C ASP A 151 2.77 3.48 -16.00
N ALA A 152 2.22 2.43 -15.37
CA ALA A 152 1.11 1.67 -15.96
C ALA A 152 -0.16 2.52 -16.11
N ALA A 153 -0.41 3.44 -15.20
CA ALA A 153 -1.53 4.39 -15.29
C ALA A 153 -1.31 5.38 -16.45
N VAL A 154 -0.10 5.92 -16.58
CA VAL A 154 0.29 6.80 -17.69
C VAL A 154 0.17 6.08 -19.03
N HIS A 155 0.64 4.83 -19.14
CA HIS A 155 0.48 4.04 -20.36
C HIS A 155 -0.98 3.79 -20.72
N ARG A 156 -1.85 3.47 -19.75
CA ARG A 156 -3.29 3.32 -19.99
C ARG A 156 -3.92 4.65 -20.44
N PHE A 157 -3.52 5.76 -19.81
CA PHE A 157 -3.97 7.09 -20.18
C PHE A 157 -3.66 7.40 -21.65
N HIS A 158 -2.43 7.13 -22.12
CA HIS A 158 -2.03 7.38 -23.51
C HIS A 158 -2.67 6.44 -24.54
N ARG A 159 -3.13 5.27 -24.13
CA ARG A 159 -3.76 4.27 -24.99
C ARG A 159 -5.28 4.27 -24.96
N ARG A 160 -5.89 5.12 -24.12
CA ARG A 160 -7.34 5.18 -24.04
C ARG A 160 -7.92 5.71 -25.34
N THR A 161 -9.11 5.24 -25.69
CA THR A 161 -9.90 5.82 -26.77
C THR A 161 -10.37 7.21 -26.35
N LEU A 162 -10.17 8.20 -27.19
CA LEU A 162 -10.71 9.53 -27.00
C LEU A 162 -12.15 9.57 -27.49
N LEU A 163 -13.00 10.32 -26.81
CA LEU A 163 -14.35 10.59 -27.27
C LEU A 163 -14.30 11.61 -28.41
N ASP A 164 -15.15 11.48 -29.40
CA ASP A 164 -15.20 12.38 -30.60
C ASP A 164 -15.94 13.69 -30.33
N GLU A 165 -16.09 14.11 -29.08
CA GLU A 165 -16.97 15.21 -28.66
C GLU A 165 -16.22 16.45 -28.20
N TYR A 166 -15.09 16.76 -28.83
CA TYR A 166 -14.32 17.97 -28.50
C TYR A 166 -14.54 19.07 -29.53
N GLN A 167 -15.03 20.23 -29.08
CA GLN A 167 -15.26 21.39 -29.93
C GLN A 167 -14.00 22.15 -30.26
N VAL A 168 -13.04 22.20 -29.30
CA VAL A 168 -11.79 22.94 -29.43
C VAL A 168 -10.65 22.09 -28.87
N LEU A 169 -9.54 22.11 -29.60
CA LEU A 169 -8.26 21.52 -29.17
C LEU A 169 -7.26 22.64 -28.85
N PHE A 170 -6.67 22.57 -27.68
CA PHE A 170 -5.57 23.42 -27.26
C PHE A 170 -4.29 22.59 -27.25
N LEU A 171 -3.27 23.05 -27.96
CA LEU A 171 -1.94 22.47 -27.95
C LEU A 171 -0.98 23.50 -27.32
N ASP A 172 -0.26 23.09 -26.31
CA ASP A 172 0.66 23.95 -25.57
C ASP A 172 1.98 23.25 -25.28
N GLY A 173 3.05 24.00 -25.25
CA GLY A 173 4.40 23.52 -24.99
C GLY A 173 4.90 24.00 -23.63
N VAL A 174 4.98 23.11 -22.65
CA VAL A 174 5.48 23.45 -21.30
C VAL A 174 6.93 23.01 -21.15
N THR A 175 7.84 23.97 -20.88
CA THR A 175 9.25 23.67 -20.63
C THR A 175 9.45 23.27 -19.16
N MET A 176 9.88 22.04 -18.91
CA MET A 176 10.17 21.51 -17.59
C MET A 176 11.67 21.25 -17.41
N ARG A 177 12.16 21.40 -16.18
CA ARG A 177 13.51 20.97 -15.80
C ARG A 177 13.46 19.54 -15.30
N VAL A 178 14.05 18.62 -16.06
CA VAL A 178 14.10 17.19 -15.72
C VAL A 178 15.55 16.83 -15.37
N LYS A 179 15.72 16.15 -14.25
CA LYS A 179 17.01 15.60 -13.84
C LYS A 179 17.15 14.18 -14.38
N ASP A 180 18.12 13.96 -15.25
CA ASP A 180 18.53 12.64 -15.72
C ASP A 180 19.91 12.22 -15.15
N ALA A 181 20.45 11.11 -15.61
CA ALA A 181 21.77 10.61 -15.18
C ALA A 181 22.92 11.58 -15.49
N LEU A 182 22.75 12.44 -16.49
CA LEU A 182 23.74 13.40 -16.99
C LEU A 182 23.56 14.82 -16.42
N GLY A 183 22.58 15.03 -15.51
CA GLY A 183 22.31 16.31 -14.86
C GLY A 183 20.91 16.85 -15.11
N VAL A 184 20.73 18.16 -14.91
CA VAL A 184 19.43 18.83 -15.08
C VAL A 184 19.35 19.39 -16.50
N LYS A 185 18.38 18.91 -17.28
CA LYS A 185 18.12 19.41 -18.64
C LYS A 185 16.72 20.00 -18.74
N LYS A 186 16.59 21.03 -19.56
CA LYS A 186 15.28 21.54 -19.98
C LYS A 186 14.69 20.55 -20.97
N ARG A 187 13.44 20.16 -20.76
CA ARG A 187 12.67 19.28 -21.65
C ARG A 187 11.36 19.95 -21.98
N LEU A 188 11.00 19.97 -23.24
CA LEU A 188 9.71 20.43 -23.68
C LEU A 188 8.69 19.28 -23.55
N VAL A 189 7.56 19.57 -22.94
CA VAL A 189 6.41 18.66 -22.86
C VAL A 189 5.27 19.30 -23.63
N LEU A 190 4.90 18.71 -24.73
CA LEU A 190 3.71 19.09 -25.48
C LEU A 190 2.48 18.52 -24.76
N VAL A 191 1.50 19.35 -24.54
CA VAL A 191 0.25 19.02 -23.83
C VAL A 191 -0.91 19.34 -24.75
N ALA A 192 -1.86 18.42 -24.85
CA ALA A 192 -3.08 18.58 -25.60
C ALA A 192 -4.29 18.55 -24.65
N TYR A 193 -5.13 19.59 -24.71
CA TYR A 193 -6.39 19.69 -24.01
C TYR A 193 -7.54 19.77 -25.02
N GLY A 194 -8.64 19.08 -24.73
CA GLY A 194 -9.91 19.21 -25.43
C GLY A 194 -10.93 19.97 -24.59
N LEU A 195 -11.73 20.79 -25.22
CA LEU A 195 -12.93 21.38 -24.64
C LEU A 195 -14.13 20.61 -25.15
N THR A 196 -14.89 19.98 -24.24
CA THR A 196 -16.12 19.26 -24.60
C THR A 196 -17.25 20.21 -24.91
N VAL A 197 -18.31 19.70 -25.53
CA VAL A 197 -19.58 20.45 -25.80
C VAL A 197 -20.20 21.02 -24.52
N PHE A 198 -19.88 20.46 -23.35
CA PHE A 198 -20.35 20.91 -22.04
C PHE A 198 -19.40 21.93 -21.36
N GLY A 199 -18.39 22.43 -22.08
CA GLY A 199 -17.43 23.38 -21.56
C GLY A 199 -16.38 22.80 -20.59
N GLN A 200 -16.26 21.48 -20.47
CA GLN A 200 -15.28 20.84 -19.62
C GLN A 200 -13.91 20.74 -20.33
N ARG A 201 -12.86 21.09 -19.63
CA ARG A 201 -11.49 20.88 -20.10
C ARG A 201 -11.02 19.47 -19.75
N VAL A 202 -10.58 18.72 -20.75
CA VAL A 202 -10.09 17.36 -20.61
C VAL A 202 -8.67 17.28 -21.12
N LEU A 203 -7.74 16.78 -20.30
CA LEU A 203 -6.39 16.48 -20.75
C LEU A 203 -6.44 15.27 -21.70
N LEU A 204 -6.07 15.47 -22.95
CA LEU A 204 -6.11 14.43 -23.99
C LEU A 204 -4.83 13.64 -24.05
N SER A 205 -3.69 14.33 -24.09
CA SER A 205 -2.38 13.71 -24.17
C SER A 205 -1.30 14.66 -23.65
N PHE A 206 -0.17 14.11 -23.28
CA PHE A 206 1.08 14.85 -23.09
C PHE A 206 2.24 13.99 -23.57
N ARG A 207 3.25 14.62 -24.17
CA ARG A 207 4.44 13.92 -24.70
C ARG A 207 5.67 14.79 -24.60
N GLN A 208 6.77 14.20 -24.18
CA GLN A 208 8.06 14.88 -24.25
C GLN A 208 8.49 15.00 -25.71
N ALA A 209 8.87 16.20 -26.13
CA ALA A 209 9.37 16.50 -27.46
C ALA A 209 10.80 17.08 -27.39
N PRO A 210 11.62 16.86 -28.41
CA PRO A 210 12.97 17.44 -28.46
C PRO A 210 12.95 18.96 -28.72
N SER A 211 11.95 19.46 -29.44
CA SER A 211 11.77 20.89 -29.75
C SER A 211 10.30 21.19 -30.04
N GLU A 212 9.95 22.48 -30.17
CA GLU A 212 8.59 22.93 -30.55
C GLU A 212 8.31 22.80 -32.07
N SER A 213 9.35 22.62 -32.89
CA SER A 213 9.16 22.45 -34.32
C SER A 213 8.71 21.05 -34.67
N ALA A 214 7.68 20.97 -35.50
CA ALA A 214 7.28 19.74 -36.17
C ALA A 214 8.40 19.35 -37.17
N THR A 215 8.94 18.16 -37.02
CA THR A 215 9.68 17.45 -38.05
C THR A 215 8.77 16.49 -38.73
#